data_a6f93c08d8c848bdc1f5fdbab4ca9ed2
#
_entry.id   a6f93c08d8c848bdc1f5fdbab4ca9ed2
#
_cell.length_a   1.000
_cell.length_b   1.000
_cell.length_c   1.000
_cell.angle_alpha   90.00
_cell.angle_beta   90.00
_cell.angle_gamma   90.00
#
_symmetry.space_group_name_H-M   'P 1'
#
loop_
_entity.id
_entity.type
_entity.pdbx_description
1 polymer ?
#
loop_
_entity_poly.entity_id
_entity_poly.type
_entity_poly.pdbx_seq_one_letter_code
_entity_poly.pdbx_strand_id
1 'polypeptide(L)'
;MRKIWMRLLAGCLALLVNLTTTGAVWAASPKKSGDAKFQGVPLQCFVSLADAGTSPEAKVAAYTEIAGKYLELQRPDQAKKVLEKSLTTANTIATPSLQAFALLDTAGRLTKAEQPKLAVNALNDALAIAKTLPDPVDRVFANIKIAQAYGEAGKKENAQNLLADTTQATPEIIDSYVRSRAFAAIANVYTEIGDDFNSEASISAATDLLPMIEDPNIKARARVEITGSYAQAGNHAKAIASLNAVFQEFDAMRDNSIASAKEAAKNAKTTKKPTLKLANKALKASAPKEEKATPDPKAVEQAAIANAELLKTRSLFLVASQYLVSKQYDKALEVIGNLDEKSIEKSVGIANVAIAYTKDKKNDVAIKLFDQSLQGLSAVAPSMDVFTLLVEIGRQYQAIKSTDLAAKAWDQSLAIAKDLPQPIDRLFAFNIVASTYGEFGLTEKVEPILQESLAIAKTAPDPNIRSRAYSDISSTYWAIGQRDKAKEIAQTIENPTEKSQLEKLFACAG
;
A
#
# COMPACT_ATOMS: atom_id res chain seq x y z
N MET A 1 -14.40 7.46 -14.75
CA MET A 1 -13.19 7.73 -13.94
C MET A 1 -12.66 6.52 -13.20
N ARG A 2 -13.45 5.75 -12.41
CA ARG A 2 -12.96 4.52 -11.69
C ARG A 2 -12.27 3.47 -12.57
N LYS A 3 -12.72 3.28 -13.84
CA LYS A 3 -12.10 2.34 -14.80
C LYS A 3 -10.80 2.86 -15.43
N ILE A 4 -10.63 4.19 -15.53
CA ILE A 4 -9.40 4.81 -16.02
C ILE A 4 -8.34 4.79 -14.92
N TRP A 5 -8.73 5.03 -13.67
CA TRP A 5 -7.86 4.91 -12.48
C TRP A 5 -7.34 3.49 -12.28
N MET A 6 -8.19 2.46 -12.42
CA MET A 6 -7.74 1.06 -12.34
C MET A 6 -6.84 0.64 -13.52
N ARG A 7 -7.00 1.23 -14.71
CA ARG A 7 -6.12 0.93 -15.86
C ARG A 7 -4.79 1.69 -15.79
N LEU A 8 -4.77 2.90 -15.25
CA LEU A 8 -3.54 3.66 -15.00
C LEU A 8 -2.77 3.09 -13.80
N LEU A 9 -3.45 2.70 -12.72
CA LEU A 9 -2.85 1.93 -11.62
C LEU A 9 -2.32 0.57 -12.09
N ALA A 10 -3.02 -0.13 -12.99
CA ALA A 10 -2.54 -1.40 -13.52
C ALA A 10 -1.35 -1.21 -14.49
N GLY A 11 -1.30 -0.15 -15.28
CA GLY A 11 -0.17 0.18 -16.14
C GLY A 11 1.04 0.70 -15.38
N CYS A 12 0.84 1.58 -14.40
CA CYS A 12 1.88 2.03 -13.48
C CYS A 12 2.28 0.94 -12.48
N LEU A 13 1.33 0.09 -12.01
CA LEU A 13 1.67 -1.09 -11.21
C LEU A 13 2.49 -2.11 -12.01
N ALA A 14 2.26 -2.30 -13.30
CA ALA A 14 3.07 -3.23 -14.12
C ALA A 14 4.53 -2.75 -14.25
N LEU A 15 4.78 -1.44 -14.32
CA LEU A 15 6.14 -0.87 -14.28
C LEU A 15 6.67 -0.74 -12.84
N LEU A 16 5.83 -0.38 -11.87
CA LEU A 16 6.16 -0.31 -10.44
C LEU A 16 6.32 -1.70 -9.83
N VAL A 17 5.50 -2.68 -10.22
CA VAL A 17 5.66 -4.09 -9.82
C VAL A 17 6.95 -4.67 -10.41
N ASN A 18 7.38 -4.27 -11.62
CA ASN A 18 8.68 -4.64 -12.14
C ASN A 18 9.85 -4.02 -11.35
N LEU A 19 9.66 -2.83 -10.74
CA LEU A 19 10.68 -2.19 -9.93
C LEU A 19 10.64 -2.64 -8.45
N THR A 20 9.46 -2.91 -7.88
CA THR A 20 9.31 -3.28 -6.45
C THR A 20 9.63 -4.73 -6.15
N THR A 21 9.47 -5.66 -7.09
CA THR A 21 9.82 -7.08 -6.88
C THR A 21 11.29 -7.38 -7.21
N THR A 22 11.97 -6.52 -7.99
CA THR A 22 13.43 -6.53 -8.08
C THR A 22 14.08 -5.74 -6.93
N GLY A 23 13.31 -5.33 -5.94
CA GLY A 23 13.77 -4.48 -4.82
C GLY A 23 14.96 -5.01 -4.03
N ALA A 24 15.20 -6.32 -4.07
CA ALA A 24 16.36 -6.92 -3.43
C ALA A 24 17.68 -6.79 -4.25
N VAL A 25 17.58 -6.57 -5.56
CA VAL A 25 18.77 -6.42 -6.43
C VAL A 25 19.33 -5.00 -6.41
N TRP A 26 18.59 -4.04 -5.80
CA TRP A 26 18.89 -2.60 -5.89
C TRP A 26 19.88 -2.07 -4.86
N ALA A 27 20.11 -2.75 -3.78
CA ALA A 27 20.65 -2.12 -2.57
C ALA A 27 22.09 -2.49 -2.20
N ALA A 28 22.90 -3.02 -3.09
CA ALA A 28 24.31 -3.22 -2.78
C ALA A 28 25.11 -1.92 -2.84
N SER A 29 25.17 -1.21 -1.71
CA SER A 29 26.27 -0.29 -1.49
C SER A 29 27.53 -1.08 -1.20
N PRO A 30 28.67 -0.82 -1.86
CA PRO A 30 29.93 -1.34 -1.40
C PRO A 30 30.22 -0.70 -0.03
N LYS A 31 29.95 -1.42 1.06
CA LYS A 31 30.58 -1.13 2.34
C LYS A 31 32.09 -1.31 2.10
N LYS A 32 32.89 -0.34 2.53
CA LYS A 32 34.33 -0.50 2.71
C LYS A 32 34.60 -1.55 3.81
N SER A 33 34.47 -2.81 3.48
CA SER A 33 35.02 -3.93 4.24
C SER A 33 35.17 -5.11 3.28
N GLY A 34 36.30 -5.79 3.34
CA GLY A 34 36.90 -6.68 2.35
C GLY A 34 36.19 -7.96 1.93
N ASP A 35 34.86 -8.07 2.05
CA ASP A 35 34.05 -9.20 1.59
C ASP A 35 32.83 -8.73 0.77
N ALA A 36 33.11 -8.14 -0.38
CA ALA A 36 32.07 -7.72 -1.31
C ALA A 36 31.70 -8.87 -2.24
N LYS A 37 30.65 -9.63 -1.91
CA LYS A 37 30.13 -10.67 -2.81
C LYS A 37 28.77 -10.37 -3.41
N PHE A 38 28.03 -9.38 -2.91
CA PHE A 38 26.74 -8.99 -3.49
C PHE A 38 26.90 -7.71 -4.33
N GLN A 39 26.85 -7.86 -5.66
CA GLN A 39 26.97 -6.75 -6.61
C GLN A 39 25.67 -6.62 -7.41
N GLY A 40 24.68 -5.94 -6.83
CA GLY A 40 23.46 -5.59 -7.56
C GLY A 40 23.73 -4.69 -8.77
N VAL A 41 22.76 -4.57 -9.65
CA VAL A 41 22.83 -3.64 -10.77
C VAL A 41 22.91 -2.21 -10.25
N PRO A 42 23.86 -1.38 -10.68
CA PRO A 42 23.97 0.01 -10.25
C PRO A 42 22.69 0.81 -10.55
N LEU A 43 22.24 1.64 -9.60
CA LEU A 43 21.04 2.48 -9.79
C LEU A 43 21.11 3.37 -11.04
N GLN A 44 22.31 3.77 -11.45
CA GLN A 44 22.51 4.53 -12.70
C GLN A 44 22.03 3.76 -13.95
N CYS A 45 22.11 2.44 -13.96
CA CYS A 45 21.61 1.62 -15.07
C CYS A 45 20.09 1.67 -15.18
N PHE A 46 19.40 1.73 -14.03
CA PHE A 46 17.95 1.93 -13.99
C PHE A 46 17.56 3.35 -14.43
N VAL A 47 18.37 4.37 -14.12
CA VAL A 47 18.19 5.72 -14.68
C VAL A 47 18.25 5.69 -16.20
N SER A 48 19.26 5.02 -16.77
CA SER A 48 19.41 4.89 -18.22
C SER A 48 18.24 4.15 -18.86
N LEU A 49 17.71 3.12 -18.18
CA LEU A 49 16.50 2.41 -18.63
C LEU A 49 15.27 3.31 -18.60
N ALA A 50 15.09 4.09 -17.53
CA ALA A 50 14.01 5.07 -17.41
C ALA A 50 14.11 6.16 -18.49
N ASP A 51 15.33 6.66 -18.80
CA ASP A 51 15.58 7.62 -19.87
C ASP A 51 15.06 7.12 -21.22
N ALA A 52 15.18 5.82 -21.49
CA ALA A 52 14.73 5.18 -22.72
C ALA A 52 13.20 4.95 -22.78
N GLY A 53 12.47 5.14 -21.70
CA GLY A 53 11.01 5.03 -21.66
C GLY A 53 10.32 6.06 -22.55
N THR A 54 9.09 5.77 -22.99
CA THR A 54 8.34 6.66 -23.92
C THR A 54 7.27 7.48 -23.22
N SER A 55 6.66 6.97 -22.13
CA SER A 55 5.64 7.69 -21.37
C SER A 55 6.26 8.63 -20.33
N PRO A 56 5.92 9.93 -20.34
CA PRO A 56 6.37 10.86 -19.31
C PRO A 56 5.99 10.43 -17.89
N GLU A 57 4.76 9.92 -17.70
CA GLU A 57 4.25 9.47 -16.41
C GLU A 57 5.08 8.29 -15.88
N ALA A 58 5.37 7.30 -16.74
CA ALA A 58 6.18 6.15 -16.38
C ALA A 58 7.64 6.55 -16.05
N LYS A 59 8.20 7.51 -16.79
CA LYS A 59 9.53 8.07 -16.48
C LYS A 59 9.56 8.75 -15.11
N VAL A 60 8.58 9.61 -14.81
CA VAL A 60 8.49 10.28 -13.50
C VAL A 60 8.40 9.25 -12.37
N ALA A 61 7.52 8.26 -12.51
CA ALA A 61 7.39 7.19 -11.52
C ALA A 61 8.71 6.43 -11.30
N ALA A 62 9.42 6.10 -12.38
CA ALA A 62 10.73 5.46 -12.28
C ALA A 62 11.78 6.35 -11.62
N TYR A 63 11.85 7.63 -11.99
CA TYR A 63 12.82 8.56 -11.40
C TYR A 63 12.57 8.78 -9.91
N THR A 64 11.31 8.96 -9.49
CA THR A 64 10.97 9.16 -8.06
C THR A 64 11.29 7.91 -7.24
N GLU A 65 11.07 6.71 -7.80
CA GLU A 65 11.44 5.44 -7.15
C GLU A 65 12.96 5.30 -7.03
N ILE A 66 13.70 5.51 -8.13
CA ILE A 66 15.18 5.46 -8.12
C ILE A 66 15.77 6.49 -7.15
N ALA A 67 15.20 7.70 -7.10
CA ALA A 67 15.61 8.72 -6.15
C ALA A 67 15.36 8.28 -4.70
N GLY A 68 14.21 7.62 -4.44
CA GLY A 68 13.92 7.01 -3.14
C GLY A 68 15.01 6.02 -2.72
N LYS A 69 15.45 5.15 -3.64
CA LYS A 69 16.55 4.22 -3.38
C LYS A 69 17.90 4.90 -3.13
N TYR A 70 18.21 5.98 -3.86
CA TYR A 70 19.39 6.78 -3.54
C TYR A 70 19.33 7.39 -2.14
N LEU A 71 18.14 7.84 -1.68
CA LEU A 71 17.96 8.37 -0.33
C LEU A 71 18.12 7.29 0.75
N GLU A 72 17.57 6.09 0.55
CA GLU A 72 17.78 4.94 1.43
C GLU A 72 19.27 4.60 1.57
N LEU A 73 20.04 4.76 0.49
CA LEU A 73 21.50 4.57 0.47
C LEU A 73 22.29 5.79 0.96
N GLN A 74 21.61 6.80 1.52
CA GLN A 74 22.25 8.04 2.01
C GLN A 74 23.06 8.77 0.92
N ARG A 75 22.51 8.84 -0.30
CA ARG A 75 23.11 9.49 -1.46
C ARG A 75 22.22 10.63 -1.99
N PRO A 76 22.02 11.71 -1.22
CA PRO A 76 21.09 12.79 -1.57
C PRO A 76 21.46 13.52 -2.87
N ASP A 77 22.76 13.64 -3.20
CA ASP A 77 23.20 14.31 -4.44
C ASP A 77 22.79 13.53 -5.70
N GLN A 78 22.86 12.19 -5.65
CA GLN A 78 22.39 11.35 -6.75
C GLN A 78 20.86 11.39 -6.83
N ALA A 79 20.17 11.34 -5.70
CA ALA A 79 18.72 11.51 -5.65
C ALA A 79 18.30 12.84 -6.28
N LYS A 80 18.94 13.96 -5.92
CA LYS A 80 18.70 15.28 -6.50
C LYS A 80 18.78 15.28 -8.02
N LYS A 81 19.87 14.74 -8.60
CA LYS A 81 20.05 14.68 -10.07
C LYS A 81 18.92 13.93 -10.78
N VAL A 82 18.44 12.85 -10.18
CA VAL A 82 17.34 12.07 -10.74
C VAL A 82 16.00 12.79 -10.57
N LEU A 83 15.80 13.49 -9.45
CA LEU A 83 14.61 14.30 -9.21
C LEU A 83 14.53 15.54 -10.11
N GLU A 84 15.65 16.14 -10.50
CA GLU A 84 15.69 17.20 -11.52
C GLU A 84 15.22 16.69 -12.89
N LYS A 85 15.58 15.46 -13.28
CA LYS A 85 15.00 14.79 -14.46
C LYS A 85 13.49 14.54 -14.30
N SER A 86 13.07 14.13 -13.10
CA SER A 86 11.66 13.92 -12.78
C SER A 86 10.86 15.22 -12.97
N LEU A 87 11.33 16.37 -12.43
CA LEU A 87 10.69 17.66 -12.59
C LEU A 87 10.55 18.07 -14.08
N THR A 88 11.66 17.96 -14.82
CA THR A 88 11.66 18.30 -16.25
C THR A 88 10.64 17.44 -17.00
N THR A 89 10.58 16.15 -16.69
CA THR A 89 9.65 15.21 -17.35
C THR A 89 8.20 15.46 -16.91
N ALA A 90 7.94 15.72 -15.63
CA ALA A 90 6.62 16.01 -15.10
C ALA A 90 5.96 17.19 -15.83
N ASN A 91 6.75 18.23 -16.16
CA ASN A 91 6.28 19.40 -16.91
C ASN A 91 5.87 19.08 -18.36
N THR A 92 6.19 17.90 -18.89
CA THR A 92 5.75 17.45 -20.23
C THR A 92 4.47 16.63 -20.22
N ILE A 93 3.92 16.32 -19.04
CA ILE A 93 2.69 15.54 -18.90
C ILE A 93 1.50 16.39 -19.37
N ALA A 94 0.77 15.89 -20.36
CA ALA A 94 -0.32 16.65 -21.00
C ALA A 94 -1.62 16.70 -20.14
N THR A 95 -1.84 15.72 -19.26
CA THR A 95 -3.05 15.66 -18.42
C THR A 95 -2.82 16.46 -17.13
N PRO A 96 -3.54 17.58 -16.89
CA PRO A 96 -3.26 18.48 -15.76
C PRO A 96 -3.27 17.79 -14.39
N SER A 97 -4.25 16.91 -14.12
CA SER A 97 -4.30 16.19 -12.85
C SER A 97 -3.10 15.26 -12.65
N LEU A 98 -2.67 14.53 -13.70
CA LEU A 98 -1.49 13.66 -13.62
C LEU A 98 -0.21 14.48 -13.49
N GLN A 99 -0.12 15.63 -14.16
CA GLN A 99 1.00 16.55 -14.04
C GLN A 99 1.13 17.09 -12.62
N ALA A 100 0.04 17.56 -12.01
CA ALA A 100 0.03 18.04 -10.62
C ALA A 100 0.47 16.95 -9.64
N PHE A 101 -0.01 15.71 -9.80
CA PHE A 101 0.42 14.58 -8.97
C PHE A 101 1.89 14.22 -9.15
N ALA A 102 2.41 14.24 -10.38
CA ALA A 102 3.82 13.97 -10.67
C ALA A 102 4.74 15.02 -10.01
N LEU A 103 4.37 16.30 -10.08
CA LEU A 103 5.08 17.38 -9.41
C LEU A 103 5.02 17.25 -7.89
N LEU A 104 3.87 16.88 -7.34
CA LEU A 104 3.67 16.68 -5.90
C LEU A 104 4.52 15.52 -5.36
N ASP A 105 4.54 14.35 -6.03
CA ASP A 105 5.38 13.22 -5.63
C ASP A 105 6.87 13.58 -5.71
N THR A 106 7.27 14.24 -6.79
CA THR A 106 8.65 14.72 -6.95
C THR A 106 9.03 15.72 -5.85
N ALA A 107 8.13 16.65 -5.49
CA ALA A 107 8.36 17.61 -4.40
C ALA A 107 8.56 16.92 -3.05
N GLY A 108 7.75 15.90 -2.72
CA GLY A 108 7.89 15.11 -1.50
C GLY A 108 9.27 14.42 -1.43
N ARG A 109 9.74 13.87 -2.55
CA ARG A 109 11.09 13.26 -2.63
C ARG A 109 12.20 14.31 -2.52
N LEU A 110 12.02 15.50 -3.13
CA LEU A 110 12.96 16.63 -3.00
C LEU A 110 13.06 17.14 -1.55
N THR A 111 11.96 17.17 -0.82
CA THR A 111 11.97 17.50 0.62
C THR A 111 12.83 16.51 1.39
N LYS A 112 12.67 15.21 1.15
CA LYS A 112 13.49 14.13 1.76
C LYS A 112 14.97 14.19 1.31
N ALA A 113 15.23 14.71 0.11
CA ALA A 113 16.59 14.93 -0.40
C ALA A 113 17.22 16.26 0.09
N GLU A 114 16.59 16.91 1.06
CA GLU A 114 17.05 18.21 1.60
C GLU A 114 17.19 19.32 0.53
N GLN A 115 16.30 19.31 -0.46
CA GLN A 115 16.23 20.29 -1.54
C GLN A 115 15.00 21.22 -1.42
N PRO A 116 14.81 21.98 -0.32
CA PRO A 116 13.57 22.68 -0.02
C PRO A 116 13.19 23.73 -1.07
N LYS A 117 14.15 24.37 -1.71
CA LYS A 117 13.88 25.37 -2.77
C LYS A 117 13.23 24.71 -4.00
N LEU A 118 13.78 23.58 -4.45
CA LEU A 118 13.22 22.83 -5.60
C LEU A 118 11.86 22.23 -5.25
N ALA A 119 11.71 21.71 -4.03
CA ALA A 119 10.43 21.19 -3.55
C ALA A 119 9.34 22.26 -3.58
N VAL A 120 9.61 23.45 -3.03
CA VAL A 120 8.65 24.56 -3.00
C VAL A 120 8.30 25.06 -4.41
N ASN A 121 9.25 25.13 -5.34
CA ASN A 121 8.96 25.50 -6.72
C ASN A 121 8.02 24.46 -7.38
N ALA A 122 8.30 23.18 -7.23
CA ALA A 122 7.43 22.12 -7.74
C ALA A 122 6.02 22.17 -7.12
N LEU A 123 5.90 22.51 -5.84
CA LEU A 123 4.59 22.68 -5.17
C LEU A 123 3.84 23.91 -5.70
N ASN A 124 4.55 25.03 -5.98
CA ASN A 124 3.93 26.20 -6.61
C ASN A 124 3.40 25.88 -8.01
N ASP A 125 4.15 25.12 -8.81
CA ASP A 125 3.73 24.68 -10.14
C ASP A 125 2.52 23.72 -10.03
N ALA A 126 2.55 22.75 -9.12
CA ALA A 126 1.43 21.87 -8.85
C ALA A 126 0.17 22.64 -8.43
N LEU A 127 0.31 23.66 -7.58
CA LEU A 127 -0.79 24.52 -7.13
C LEU A 127 -1.37 25.34 -8.28
N ALA A 128 -0.53 25.88 -9.15
CA ALA A 128 -0.99 26.61 -10.33
C ALA A 128 -1.86 25.72 -11.23
N ILE A 129 -1.45 24.47 -11.41
CA ILE A 129 -2.21 23.49 -12.19
C ILE A 129 -3.51 23.08 -11.46
N ALA A 130 -3.44 22.79 -10.15
CA ALA A 130 -4.58 22.41 -9.34
C ALA A 130 -5.73 23.43 -9.41
N LYS A 131 -5.40 24.73 -9.44
CA LYS A 131 -6.38 25.83 -9.60
C LYS A 131 -7.15 25.78 -10.93
N THR A 132 -6.60 25.14 -11.97
CA THR A 132 -7.25 25.00 -13.29
C THR A 132 -8.15 23.76 -13.41
N LEU A 133 -8.14 22.86 -12.41
CA LEU A 133 -8.97 21.66 -12.45
C LEU A 133 -10.46 22.02 -12.40
N PRO A 134 -11.28 21.48 -13.33
CA PRO A 134 -12.68 21.87 -13.41
C PRO A 134 -13.55 21.27 -12.28
N ASP A 135 -13.21 20.07 -11.80
CA ASP A 135 -13.97 19.39 -10.76
C ASP A 135 -13.60 19.94 -9.37
N PRO A 136 -14.57 20.45 -8.57
CA PRO A 136 -14.31 20.92 -7.21
C PRO A 136 -13.69 19.85 -6.31
N VAL A 137 -14.05 18.57 -6.46
CA VAL A 137 -13.49 17.46 -5.69
C VAL A 137 -12.01 17.32 -5.99
N ASP A 138 -11.63 17.29 -7.27
CA ASP A 138 -10.24 17.19 -7.70
C ASP A 138 -9.40 18.38 -7.19
N ARG A 139 -9.95 19.61 -7.29
CA ARG A 139 -9.27 20.83 -6.78
C ARG A 139 -9.04 20.78 -5.26
N VAL A 140 -10.08 20.47 -4.50
CA VAL A 140 -10.01 20.43 -3.03
C VAL A 140 -9.00 19.39 -2.57
N PHE A 141 -9.06 18.16 -3.08
CA PHE A 141 -8.12 17.11 -2.66
C PHE A 141 -6.68 17.36 -3.14
N ALA A 142 -6.50 17.96 -4.31
CA ALA A 142 -5.17 18.39 -4.76
C ALA A 142 -4.59 19.46 -3.82
N ASN A 143 -5.37 20.48 -3.48
CA ASN A 143 -4.95 21.54 -2.57
C ASN A 143 -4.59 21.01 -1.17
N ILE A 144 -5.38 20.07 -0.61
CA ILE A 144 -5.08 19.42 0.68
C ILE A 144 -3.72 18.73 0.62
N LYS A 145 -3.44 17.97 -0.45
CA LYS A 145 -2.16 17.28 -0.62
C LYS A 145 -0.99 18.24 -0.81
N ILE A 146 -1.19 19.33 -1.54
CA ILE A 146 -0.18 20.38 -1.72
C ILE A 146 0.09 21.10 -0.39
N ALA A 147 -0.95 21.40 0.39
CA ALA A 147 -0.81 21.99 1.71
C ALA A 147 -0.02 21.08 2.67
N GLN A 148 -0.32 19.78 2.67
CA GLN A 148 0.45 18.77 3.42
C GLN A 148 1.93 18.83 3.04
N ALA A 149 2.23 18.81 1.74
CA ALA A 149 3.61 18.84 1.25
C ALA A 149 4.33 20.18 1.56
N TYR A 150 3.62 21.31 1.58
CA TYR A 150 4.18 22.56 2.10
C TYR A 150 4.55 22.44 3.60
N GLY A 151 3.68 21.83 4.41
CA GLY A 151 3.96 21.55 5.83
C GLY A 151 5.21 20.71 6.00
N GLU A 152 5.33 19.60 5.26
CA GLU A 152 6.50 18.71 5.26
C GLU A 152 7.78 19.43 4.81
N ALA A 153 7.68 20.38 3.87
CA ALA A 153 8.78 21.22 3.42
C ALA A 153 9.10 22.40 4.38
N GLY A 154 8.47 22.46 5.55
CA GLY A 154 8.66 23.51 6.56
C GLY A 154 8.02 24.86 6.18
N LYS A 155 7.10 24.88 5.20
CA LYS A 155 6.38 26.07 4.73
C LYS A 155 5.00 26.16 5.38
N LYS A 156 4.98 26.25 6.72
CA LYS A 156 3.76 26.26 7.53
C LYS A 156 2.75 27.34 7.09
N GLU A 157 3.20 28.56 6.85
CA GLU A 157 2.34 29.67 6.42
C GLU A 157 1.67 29.38 5.07
N ASN A 158 2.43 28.85 4.08
CA ASN A 158 1.86 28.45 2.79
C ASN A 158 0.80 27.35 2.96
N ALA A 159 1.05 26.39 3.84
CA ALA A 159 0.10 25.34 4.15
C ALA A 159 -1.18 25.91 4.78
N GLN A 160 -1.06 26.78 5.80
CA GLN A 160 -2.20 27.39 6.48
C GLN A 160 -3.06 28.24 5.52
N ASN A 161 -2.44 29.09 4.71
CA ASN A 161 -3.16 29.92 3.74
C ASN A 161 -3.91 29.06 2.72
N LEU A 162 -3.25 28.04 2.18
CA LEU A 162 -3.89 27.13 1.21
C LEU A 162 -5.03 26.32 1.84
N LEU A 163 -4.88 25.88 3.09
CA LEU A 163 -5.94 25.17 3.82
C LEU A 163 -7.14 26.09 4.11
N ALA A 164 -6.90 27.35 4.46
CA ALA A 164 -7.99 28.31 4.68
C ALA A 164 -8.82 28.53 3.40
N ASP A 165 -8.15 28.76 2.27
CA ASP A 165 -8.80 28.87 0.95
C ASP A 165 -9.56 27.59 0.58
N THR A 166 -8.95 26.44 0.86
CA THR A 166 -9.54 25.12 0.54
C THR A 166 -10.76 24.84 1.43
N THR A 167 -10.71 25.23 2.71
CA THR A 167 -11.85 25.11 3.62
C THR A 167 -13.04 25.93 3.11
N GLN A 168 -12.81 27.14 2.59
CA GLN A 168 -13.85 27.98 2.00
C GLN A 168 -14.43 27.40 0.71
N ALA A 169 -13.61 26.67 -0.09
CA ALA A 169 -14.05 26.06 -1.32
C ALA A 169 -14.73 24.69 -1.12
N THR A 170 -14.50 24.02 0.01
CA THR A 170 -15.03 22.68 0.29
C THR A 170 -16.57 22.58 0.19
N PRO A 171 -17.38 23.60 0.56
CA PRO A 171 -18.83 23.58 0.34
C PRO A 171 -19.29 23.48 -1.13
N GLU A 172 -18.43 23.74 -2.12
CA GLU A 172 -18.74 23.49 -3.54
C GLU A 172 -18.93 22.00 -3.85
N ILE A 173 -18.44 21.12 -3.01
CA ILE A 173 -18.64 19.67 -3.11
C ILE A 173 -20.06 19.34 -2.66
N ILE A 174 -20.90 18.86 -3.58
CA ILE A 174 -22.31 18.56 -3.32
C ILE A 174 -22.49 17.32 -2.45
N ASP A 175 -21.72 16.27 -2.73
CA ASP A 175 -21.80 15.00 -2.00
C ASP A 175 -21.35 15.16 -0.54
N SER A 176 -22.26 14.91 0.41
CA SER A 176 -22.03 15.11 1.84
C SER A 176 -20.93 14.19 2.40
N TYR A 177 -20.77 12.96 1.86
CA TYR A 177 -19.71 12.06 2.26
C TYR A 177 -18.34 12.56 1.77
N VAL A 178 -18.24 12.94 0.48
CA VAL A 178 -16.98 13.45 -0.06
C VAL A 178 -16.57 14.76 0.61
N ARG A 179 -17.55 15.62 0.93
CA ARG A 179 -17.33 16.86 1.67
C ARG A 179 -16.88 16.62 3.11
N SER A 180 -17.49 15.67 3.82
CA SER A 180 -17.06 15.26 5.17
C SER A 180 -15.61 14.73 5.16
N ARG A 181 -15.26 13.90 4.19
CA ARG A 181 -13.88 13.42 4.00
C ARG A 181 -12.88 14.54 3.73
N ALA A 182 -13.28 15.54 2.94
CA ALA A 182 -12.43 16.70 2.67
C ALA A 182 -12.14 17.47 3.96
N PHE A 183 -13.15 17.74 4.78
CA PHE A 183 -12.95 18.41 6.07
C PHE A 183 -12.09 17.57 7.04
N ALA A 184 -12.29 16.25 7.12
CA ALA A 184 -11.45 15.37 7.93
C ALA A 184 -9.98 15.39 7.45
N ALA A 185 -9.75 15.40 6.14
CA ALA A 185 -8.41 15.49 5.58
C ALA A 185 -7.76 16.87 5.82
N ILE A 186 -8.52 17.97 5.74
CA ILE A 186 -8.07 19.32 6.11
C ILE A 186 -7.66 19.36 7.58
N ALA A 187 -8.49 18.79 8.48
CA ALA A 187 -8.20 18.70 9.90
C ALA A 187 -6.85 18.01 10.17
N ASN A 188 -6.60 16.88 9.50
CA ASN A 188 -5.37 16.13 9.66
C ASN A 188 -4.14 16.98 9.29
N VAL A 189 -4.20 17.74 8.20
CA VAL A 189 -3.08 18.61 7.80
C VAL A 189 -2.91 19.78 8.78
N TYR A 190 -4.00 20.38 9.29
CA TYR A 190 -3.91 21.38 10.34
C TYR A 190 -3.23 20.83 11.60
N THR A 191 -3.57 19.60 12.01
CA THR A 191 -2.89 18.93 13.13
C THR A 191 -1.40 18.73 12.85
N GLU A 192 -1.02 18.27 11.65
CA GLU A 192 0.39 18.04 11.26
C GLU A 192 1.24 19.31 11.34
N ILE A 193 0.64 20.46 11.01
CA ILE A 193 1.32 21.74 11.09
C ILE A 193 1.15 22.45 12.45
N GLY A 194 0.49 21.80 13.43
CA GLY A 194 0.30 22.31 14.79
C GLY A 194 -0.67 23.47 14.87
N ASP A 195 -1.77 23.42 14.13
CA ASP A 195 -2.90 24.37 14.17
C ASP A 195 -4.14 23.67 14.73
N ASP A 196 -4.12 23.44 16.04
CA ASP A 196 -5.14 22.65 16.73
C ASP A 196 -6.53 23.30 16.67
N PHE A 197 -6.60 24.64 16.62
CA PHE A 197 -7.88 25.35 16.54
C PHE A 197 -8.59 25.07 15.20
N ASN A 198 -7.93 25.22 14.09
CA ASN A 198 -8.51 24.95 12.76
C ASN A 198 -8.70 23.45 12.52
N SER A 199 -7.87 22.60 13.13
CA SER A 199 -8.08 21.15 13.13
C SER A 199 -9.41 20.78 13.79
N GLU A 200 -9.67 21.21 15.03
CA GLU A 200 -10.91 20.92 15.75
C GLU A 200 -12.14 21.47 15.01
N ALA A 201 -12.07 22.69 14.48
CA ALA A 201 -13.14 23.28 13.67
C ALA A 201 -13.46 22.45 12.43
N SER A 202 -12.43 21.93 11.75
CA SER A 202 -12.59 21.09 10.56
C SER A 202 -13.17 19.71 10.92
N ILE A 203 -12.76 19.10 12.05
CA ILE A 203 -13.36 17.84 12.53
C ILE A 203 -14.86 18.06 12.86
N SER A 204 -15.21 19.19 13.47
CA SER A 204 -16.61 19.54 13.74
C SER A 204 -17.39 19.64 12.43
N ALA A 205 -16.89 20.38 11.44
CA ALA A 205 -17.54 20.52 10.14
C ALA A 205 -17.71 19.16 9.42
N ALA A 206 -16.75 18.25 9.54
CA ALA A 206 -16.89 16.89 9.02
C ALA A 206 -17.99 16.11 9.73
N THR A 207 -18.09 16.26 11.05
CA THR A 207 -19.07 15.55 11.90
C THR A 207 -20.50 16.04 11.64
N ASP A 208 -20.70 17.34 11.43
CA ASP A 208 -21.99 17.97 11.17
C ASP A 208 -22.63 17.49 9.85
N LEU A 209 -21.84 16.91 8.95
CA LEU A 209 -22.32 16.32 7.70
C LEU A 209 -22.82 14.88 7.84
N LEU A 210 -22.51 14.16 8.93
CA LEU A 210 -22.91 12.76 9.12
C LEU A 210 -24.43 12.54 9.05
N PRO A 211 -25.30 13.42 9.62
CA PRO A 211 -26.76 13.26 9.49
C PRO A 211 -27.26 13.35 8.05
N MET A 212 -26.53 14.03 7.15
CA MET A 212 -26.90 14.22 5.75
C MET A 212 -26.50 13.03 4.87
N ILE A 213 -25.79 12.04 5.40
CA ILE A 213 -25.37 10.83 4.67
C ILE A 213 -26.44 9.76 4.92
N GLU A 214 -27.24 9.45 3.89
CA GLU A 214 -28.37 8.53 4.00
C GLU A 214 -27.94 7.05 4.11
N ASP A 215 -26.95 6.62 3.29
CA ASP A 215 -26.48 5.24 3.29
C ASP A 215 -25.69 4.94 4.57
N PRO A 216 -26.16 3.95 5.40
CA PRO A 216 -25.51 3.62 6.67
C PRO A 216 -24.05 3.16 6.50
N ASN A 217 -23.73 2.45 5.43
CA ASN A 217 -22.36 1.99 5.17
C ASN A 217 -21.43 3.17 4.85
N ILE A 218 -21.93 4.13 4.07
CA ILE A 218 -21.17 5.33 3.70
C ILE A 218 -21.03 6.23 4.93
N LYS A 219 -22.07 6.36 5.76
CA LYS A 219 -22.02 7.11 7.02
C LYS A 219 -21.01 6.54 8.00
N ALA A 220 -21.02 5.22 8.20
CA ALA A 220 -20.05 4.54 9.05
C ALA A 220 -18.60 4.77 8.56
N ARG A 221 -18.36 4.71 7.24
CA ARG A 221 -17.05 5.02 6.67
C ARG A 221 -16.61 6.46 6.94
N ALA A 222 -17.51 7.44 6.77
CA ALA A 222 -17.21 8.84 7.12
C ALA A 222 -16.84 8.99 8.59
N ARG A 223 -17.59 8.32 9.49
CA ARG A 223 -17.31 8.32 10.92
C ARG A 223 -15.94 7.71 11.25
N VAL A 224 -15.53 6.63 10.56
CA VAL A 224 -14.18 6.03 10.73
C VAL A 224 -13.10 7.05 10.39
N GLU A 225 -13.25 7.81 9.30
CA GLU A 225 -12.27 8.84 8.91
C GLU A 225 -12.20 9.97 9.94
N ILE A 226 -13.36 10.44 10.44
CA ILE A 226 -13.45 11.44 11.54
C ILE A 226 -12.81 10.89 12.83
N THR A 227 -13.05 9.62 13.15
CA THR A 227 -12.41 8.96 14.30
C THR A 227 -10.88 9.00 14.19
N GLY A 228 -10.35 8.73 13.00
CA GLY A 228 -8.93 8.88 12.72
C GLY A 228 -8.43 10.30 12.95
N SER A 229 -9.19 11.31 12.53
CA SER A 229 -8.81 12.71 12.75
C SER A 229 -8.79 13.09 14.25
N TYR A 230 -9.75 12.60 15.06
CA TYR A 230 -9.67 12.76 16.51
C TYR A 230 -8.44 12.09 17.11
N ALA A 231 -8.08 10.90 16.63
CA ALA A 231 -6.88 10.18 17.08
C ALA A 231 -5.61 10.96 16.74
N GLN A 232 -5.50 11.47 15.52
CA GLN A 232 -4.36 12.27 15.07
C GLN A 232 -4.23 13.57 15.86
N ALA A 233 -5.35 14.26 16.14
CA ALA A 233 -5.40 15.46 16.96
C ALA A 233 -5.15 15.22 18.46
N GLY A 234 -4.92 13.96 18.89
CA GLY A 234 -4.66 13.62 20.28
C GLY A 234 -5.90 13.56 21.16
N ASN A 235 -7.09 13.71 20.60
CA ASN A 235 -8.34 13.65 21.35
C ASN A 235 -8.80 12.20 21.53
N HIS A 236 -8.07 11.47 22.39
CA HIS A 236 -8.29 10.05 22.61
C HIS A 236 -9.71 9.71 23.05
N ALA A 237 -10.28 10.50 23.94
CA ALA A 237 -11.64 10.25 24.45
C ALA A 237 -12.69 10.30 23.32
N LYS A 238 -12.64 11.33 22.45
CA LYS A 238 -13.53 11.44 21.29
C LYS A 238 -13.24 10.35 20.25
N ALA A 239 -11.99 9.97 20.04
CA ALA A 239 -11.62 8.90 19.12
C ALA A 239 -12.22 7.57 19.56
N ILE A 240 -12.09 7.18 20.84
CA ILE A 240 -12.65 5.92 21.36
C ILE A 240 -14.18 5.95 21.38
N ALA A 241 -14.80 7.07 21.78
CA ALA A 241 -16.26 7.21 21.75
C ALA A 241 -16.81 7.06 20.30
N SER A 242 -16.15 7.70 19.33
CA SER A 242 -16.51 7.61 17.92
C SER A 242 -16.26 6.19 17.34
N LEU A 243 -15.19 5.53 17.73
CA LEU A 243 -14.90 4.14 17.33
C LEU A 243 -15.97 3.16 17.83
N ASN A 244 -16.39 3.32 19.08
CA ASN A 244 -17.48 2.51 19.65
C ASN A 244 -18.80 2.73 18.90
N ALA A 245 -19.11 3.97 18.51
CA ALA A 245 -20.29 4.26 17.69
C ALA A 245 -20.19 3.60 16.29
N VAL A 246 -19.01 3.60 15.66
CA VAL A 246 -18.74 2.87 14.41
C VAL A 246 -19.02 1.38 14.57
N PHE A 247 -18.58 0.77 15.67
CA PHE A 247 -18.80 -0.67 15.91
C PHE A 247 -20.28 -0.99 16.08
N GLN A 248 -21.02 -0.15 16.79
CA GLN A 248 -22.47 -0.28 16.90
C GLN A 248 -23.16 -0.17 15.54
N GLU A 249 -22.73 0.76 14.68
CA GLU A 249 -23.25 0.88 13.31
C GLU A 249 -22.97 -0.40 12.49
N PHE A 250 -21.78 -0.99 12.58
CA PHE A 250 -21.46 -2.24 11.88
C PHE A 250 -22.26 -3.43 12.41
N ASP A 251 -22.45 -3.52 13.72
CA ASP A 251 -23.29 -4.56 14.33
C ASP A 251 -24.76 -4.42 13.89
N ALA A 252 -25.30 -3.21 13.87
CA ALA A 252 -26.64 -2.95 13.38
C ALA A 252 -26.82 -3.31 11.89
N MET A 253 -25.83 -3.01 11.04
CA MET A 253 -25.84 -3.39 9.63
C MET A 253 -25.79 -4.91 9.45
N ARG A 254 -24.96 -5.62 10.24
CA ARG A 254 -24.92 -7.08 10.29
C ARG A 254 -26.28 -7.65 10.63
N ASP A 255 -26.88 -7.18 11.73
CA ASP A 255 -28.15 -7.70 12.25
C ASP A 255 -29.32 -7.44 11.28
N ASN A 256 -29.35 -6.27 10.64
CA ASN A 256 -30.31 -5.95 9.57
C ASN A 256 -30.15 -6.87 8.35
N SER A 257 -28.91 -7.16 7.94
CA SER A 257 -28.64 -8.07 6.82
C SER A 257 -29.12 -9.49 7.11
N ILE A 258 -28.88 -9.97 8.34
CA ILE A 258 -29.34 -11.29 8.81
C ILE A 258 -30.86 -11.34 8.89
N ALA A 259 -31.49 -10.32 9.43
CA ALA A 259 -32.96 -10.23 9.55
C ALA A 259 -33.61 -10.27 8.14
N SER A 260 -33.11 -9.45 7.22
CA SER A 260 -33.61 -9.37 5.84
C SER A 260 -33.47 -10.71 5.10
N ALA A 261 -32.36 -11.43 5.30
CA ALA A 261 -32.15 -12.74 4.71
C ALA A 261 -33.12 -13.79 5.27
N LYS A 262 -33.39 -13.78 6.59
CA LYS A 262 -34.34 -14.67 7.23
C LYS A 262 -35.76 -14.40 6.77
N GLU A 263 -36.15 -13.15 6.60
CA GLU A 263 -37.45 -12.77 6.06
C GLU A 263 -37.63 -13.17 4.60
N ALA A 264 -36.64 -12.92 3.76
CA ALA A 264 -36.65 -13.36 2.37
C ALA A 264 -36.81 -14.87 2.23
N ALA A 265 -36.10 -15.65 3.06
CA ALA A 265 -36.22 -17.12 3.07
C ALA A 265 -37.61 -17.61 3.56
N LYS A 266 -38.24 -16.88 4.52
CA LYS A 266 -39.61 -17.19 4.97
C LYS A 266 -40.62 -16.91 3.87
N ASN A 267 -40.49 -15.79 3.17
CA ASN A 267 -41.36 -15.42 2.06
C ASN A 267 -41.22 -16.36 0.87
N ALA A 268 -40.01 -16.83 0.54
CA ALA A 268 -39.76 -17.82 -0.49
C ALA A 268 -40.41 -19.17 -0.18
N LYS A 269 -40.55 -19.57 1.09
CA LYS A 269 -41.25 -20.79 1.51
C LYS A 269 -42.78 -20.64 1.43
N THR A 270 -43.32 -19.46 1.63
CA THR A 270 -44.76 -19.18 1.58
C THR A 270 -45.31 -19.07 0.15
N THR A 271 -44.46 -18.62 -0.80
CA THR A 271 -44.81 -18.51 -2.23
C THR A 271 -44.79 -19.86 -3.00
N LYS A 272 -44.31 -20.94 -2.38
CA LYS A 272 -44.34 -22.29 -2.93
C LYS A 272 -45.61 -23.08 -2.55
N LYS A 273 -46.83 -22.51 -2.59
CA LYS A 273 -48.08 -23.26 -2.61
C LYS A 273 -48.76 -23.16 -3.97
N PRO A 274 -49.19 -24.30 -4.54
CA PRO A 274 -49.52 -24.37 -5.96
C PRO A 274 -50.97 -23.99 -6.22
N THR A 275 -51.19 -23.04 -7.06
CA THR A 275 -52.43 -22.96 -7.84
C THR A 275 -52.04 -22.73 -9.27
N LEU A 276 -52.03 -23.81 -10.04
CA LEU A 276 -52.62 -23.87 -11.40
C LEU A 276 -52.15 -25.13 -12.11
N LYS A 277 -52.92 -26.20 -11.91
CA LYS A 277 -53.17 -27.13 -13.00
C LYS A 277 -54.22 -26.45 -13.87
N LEU A 278 -53.83 -26.05 -15.07
CA LEU A 278 -54.61 -25.88 -16.29
C LEU A 278 -54.15 -24.63 -17.07
N ALA A 279 -53.21 -24.83 -17.92
CA ALA A 279 -53.01 -24.17 -19.20
C ALA A 279 -51.61 -24.50 -19.73
N ASN A 280 -51.38 -25.74 -20.11
CA ASN A 280 -50.17 -26.11 -20.84
C ASN A 280 -50.57 -26.78 -22.14
N LYS A 281 -50.50 -26.01 -23.21
CA LYS A 281 -50.08 -26.53 -24.54
C LYS A 281 -50.00 -25.38 -25.48
N ALA A 282 -48.94 -24.59 -25.42
CA ALA A 282 -48.38 -23.82 -26.57
C ALA A 282 -47.40 -22.79 -26.01
N LEU A 283 -46.15 -23.07 -26.14
CA LEU A 283 -45.04 -22.22 -26.59
C LEU A 283 -43.72 -22.77 -26.06
N LYS A 284 -43.22 -23.73 -26.81
CA LYS A 284 -41.78 -23.98 -26.84
C LYS A 284 -41.17 -22.88 -27.65
N ALA A 285 -40.24 -22.15 -27.04
CA ALA A 285 -39.02 -21.56 -27.55
C ALA A 285 -38.77 -20.24 -26.90
N SER A 286 -37.77 -20.17 -26.03
CA SER A 286 -36.71 -19.17 -25.99
C SER A 286 -36.17 -18.95 -24.56
N ALA A 287 -34.88 -19.08 -24.45
CA ALA A 287 -33.94 -18.62 -23.44
C ALA A 287 -34.05 -19.20 -22.01
N PRO A 288 -32.97 -19.71 -21.43
CA PRO A 288 -32.92 -20.05 -20.03
C PRO A 288 -32.99 -18.77 -19.21
N LYS A 289 -34.08 -18.57 -18.48
CA LYS A 289 -34.10 -17.65 -17.35
C LYS A 289 -33.19 -18.25 -16.28
N GLU A 290 -32.05 -17.65 -16.03
CA GLU A 290 -31.31 -17.85 -14.79
C GLU A 290 -32.27 -17.55 -13.63
N GLU A 291 -32.81 -18.59 -13.04
CA GLU A 291 -33.46 -18.51 -11.73
C GLU A 291 -32.39 -18.10 -10.75
N LYS A 292 -32.34 -16.82 -10.36
CA LYS A 292 -31.48 -16.36 -9.26
C LYS A 292 -31.92 -17.12 -8.02
N ALA A 293 -31.20 -18.19 -7.70
CA ALA A 293 -31.38 -18.95 -6.47
C ALA A 293 -31.33 -17.97 -5.28
N THR A 294 -32.35 -17.98 -4.43
CA THR A 294 -32.32 -17.23 -3.17
C THR A 294 -31.11 -17.72 -2.37
N PRO A 295 -30.22 -16.81 -1.95
CA PRO A 295 -29.01 -17.21 -1.20
C PRO A 295 -29.39 -17.99 0.07
N ASP A 296 -28.61 -19.00 0.41
CA ASP A 296 -28.79 -19.74 1.66
C ASP A 296 -28.69 -18.74 2.84
N PRO A 297 -29.72 -18.63 3.72
CA PRO A 297 -29.70 -17.74 4.86
C PRO A 297 -28.51 -17.92 5.79
N LYS A 298 -28.00 -19.14 5.93
CA LYS A 298 -26.78 -19.42 6.72
C LYS A 298 -25.53 -18.83 6.07
N ALA A 299 -25.42 -18.94 4.74
CA ALA A 299 -24.31 -18.33 4.00
C ALA A 299 -24.36 -16.79 4.09
N VAL A 300 -25.55 -16.18 4.02
CA VAL A 300 -25.72 -14.73 4.20
C VAL A 300 -25.37 -14.31 5.64
N GLU A 301 -25.78 -15.07 6.65
CA GLU A 301 -25.43 -14.81 8.05
C GLU A 301 -23.92 -14.85 8.28
N GLN A 302 -23.24 -15.89 7.79
CA GLN A 302 -21.78 -16.01 7.87
C GLN A 302 -21.07 -14.88 7.14
N ALA A 303 -21.52 -14.51 5.96
CA ALA A 303 -20.95 -13.40 5.20
C ALA A 303 -21.16 -12.06 5.89
N ALA A 304 -22.32 -11.82 6.51
CA ALA A 304 -22.61 -10.58 7.25
C ALA A 304 -21.72 -10.45 8.49
N ILE A 305 -21.53 -11.54 9.24
CA ILE A 305 -20.62 -11.57 10.40
C ILE A 305 -19.18 -11.28 9.95
N ALA A 306 -18.69 -12.01 8.95
CA ALA A 306 -17.32 -11.82 8.45
C ALA A 306 -17.08 -10.38 7.93
N ASN A 307 -18.07 -9.80 7.25
CA ASN A 307 -17.97 -8.43 6.76
C ASN A 307 -17.92 -7.40 7.92
N ALA A 308 -18.74 -7.57 8.96
CA ALA A 308 -18.72 -6.68 10.12
C ALA A 308 -17.37 -6.74 10.85
N GLU A 309 -16.81 -7.93 11.07
CA GLU A 309 -15.50 -8.10 11.69
C GLU A 309 -14.38 -7.51 10.83
N LEU A 310 -14.42 -7.69 9.51
CA LEU A 310 -13.46 -7.06 8.59
C LEU A 310 -13.51 -5.54 8.66
N LEU A 311 -14.71 -4.95 8.74
CA LEU A 311 -14.89 -3.50 8.84
C LEU A 311 -14.38 -2.96 10.19
N LYS A 312 -14.64 -3.67 11.29
CA LYS A 312 -14.10 -3.34 12.62
C LYS A 312 -12.55 -3.38 12.60
N THR A 313 -11.97 -4.46 12.08
CA THR A 313 -10.52 -4.61 11.94
C THR A 313 -9.90 -3.45 11.15
N ARG A 314 -10.47 -3.11 9.99
CA ARG A 314 -9.99 -1.98 9.16
C ARG A 314 -10.07 -0.64 9.89
N SER A 315 -11.14 -0.44 10.68
CA SER A 315 -11.31 0.77 11.46
C SER A 315 -10.25 0.89 12.56
N LEU A 316 -9.95 -0.21 13.27
CA LEU A 316 -8.90 -0.26 14.27
C LEU A 316 -7.53 0.09 13.65
N PHE A 317 -7.20 -0.50 12.48
CA PHE A 317 -5.96 -0.18 11.77
C PHE A 317 -5.87 1.29 11.35
N LEU A 318 -6.97 1.86 10.83
CA LEU A 318 -6.97 3.26 10.43
C LEU A 318 -6.73 4.17 11.64
N VAL A 319 -7.44 3.95 12.74
CA VAL A 319 -7.29 4.74 13.96
C VAL A 319 -5.89 4.56 14.56
N ALA A 320 -5.38 3.33 14.64
CA ALA A 320 -4.03 3.07 15.10
C ALA A 320 -2.97 3.77 14.25
N SER A 321 -3.14 3.80 12.92
CA SER A 321 -2.22 4.49 12.00
C SER A 321 -2.18 6.00 12.28
N GLN A 322 -3.29 6.62 12.63
CA GLN A 322 -3.34 8.04 12.98
C GLN A 322 -2.62 8.33 14.29
N TYR A 323 -2.74 7.44 15.29
CA TYR A 323 -1.93 7.52 16.50
C TYR A 323 -0.42 7.36 16.22
N LEU A 324 -0.03 6.54 15.23
CA LEU A 324 1.37 6.42 14.81
C LEU A 324 1.88 7.72 14.17
N VAL A 325 1.07 8.37 13.33
CA VAL A 325 1.42 9.68 12.71
C VAL A 325 1.67 10.73 13.78
N SER A 326 0.80 10.79 14.81
CA SER A 326 0.95 11.72 15.95
C SER A 326 1.90 11.23 17.04
N LYS A 327 2.65 10.14 16.81
CA LYS A 327 3.62 9.52 17.73
C LYS A 327 3.05 9.10 19.09
N GLN A 328 1.75 8.82 19.14
CA GLN A 328 1.05 8.32 20.32
C GLN A 328 1.05 6.77 20.33
N TYR A 329 2.22 6.17 20.42
CA TYR A 329 2.43 4.74 20.20
C TYR A 329 1.68 3.85 21.20
N ASP A 330 1.58 4.28 22.47
CA ASP A 330 0.84 3.52 23.50
C ASP A 330 -0.67 3.48 23.18
N LYS A 331 -1.21 4.57 22.59
CA LYS A 331 -2.61 4.61 22.14
C LYS A 331 -2.84 3.75 20.89
N ALA A 332 -1.85 3.71 20.01
CA ALA A 332 -1.90 2.77 18.88
C ALA A 332 -1.95 1.32 19.35
N LEU A 333 -1.13 0.94 20.33
CA LEU A 333 -1.13 -0.41 20.91
C LEU A 333 -2.44 -0.72 21.66
N GLU A 334 -3.03 0.24 22.38
CA GLU A 334 -4.31 0.08 23.04
C GLU A 334 -5.42 -0.25 22.03
N VAL A 335 -5.46 0.47 20.90
CA VAL A 335 -6.43 0.21 19.82
C VAL A 335 -6.20 -1.15 19.17
N ILE A 336 -4.94 -1.49 18.84
CA ILE A 336 -4.56 -2.79 18.28
C ILE A 336 -4.87 -3.94 19.24
N GLY A 337 -4.80 -3.70 20.56
CA GLY A 337 -5.16 -4.65 21.59
C GLY A 337 -6.57 -5.21 21.48
N ASN A 338 -7.49 -4.49 20.83
CA ASN A 338 -8.87 -4.94 20.58
C ASN A 338 -9.00 -5.95 19.42
N LEU A 339 -7.92 -6.23 18.68
CA LEU A 339 -7.90 -7.28 17.66
C LEU A 339 -7.77 -8.67 18.29
N ASP A 340 -8.29 -9.69 17.58
CA ASP A 340 -8.15 -11.09 18.01
C ASP A 340 -6.68 -11.47 18.19
N GLU A 341 -6.36 -12.11 19.32
CA GLU A 341 -4.99 -12.55 19.67
C GLU A 341 -4.36 -13.49 18.64
N LYS A 342 -5.19 -14.26 17.92
CA LYS A 342 -4.75 -15.23 16.92
C LYS A 342 -4.84 -14.69 15.50
N SER A 343 -5.16 -13.41 15.32
CA SER A 343 -5.24 -12.80 14.00
C SER A 343 -3.87 -12.30 13.54
N ILE A 344 -3.61 -12.46 12.24
CA ILE A 344 -2.43 -11.86 11.61
C ILE A 344 -2.45 -10.34 11.74
N GLU A 345 -3.64 -9.74 11.70
CA GLU A 345 -3.85 -8.31 11.78
C GLU A 345 -3.28 -7.75 13.09
N LYS A 346 -3.45 -8.45 14.22
CA LYS A 346 -2.85 -8.02 15.49
C LYS A 346 -1.33 -8.00 15.41
N SER A 347 -0.72 -9.05 14.87
CA SER A 347 0.73 -9.13 14.69
C SER A 347 1.25 -8.05 13.75
N VAL A 348 0.55 -7.78 12.64
CA VAL A 348 0.87 -6.66 11.71
C VAL A 348 0.76 -5.31 12.43
N GLY A 349 -0.29 -5.11 13.20
CA GLY A 349 -0.48 -3.87 13.97
C GLY A 349 0.67 -3.63 14.95
N ILE A 350 1.05 -4.63 15.73
CA ILE A 350 2.17 -4.56 16.67
C ILE A 350 3.49 -4.28 15.94
N ALA A 351 3.76 -4.95 14.81
CA ALA A 351 4.95 -4.72 14.00
C ALA A 351 5.01 -3.28 13.46
N ASN A 352 3.88 -2.70 13.04
CA ASN A 352 3.83 -1.31 12.59
C ASN A 352 4.20 -0.33 13.71
N VAL A 353 3.77 -0.58 14.93
CA VAL A 353 4.20 0.22 16.10
C VAL A 353 5.70 0.04 16.37
N ALA A 354 6.21 -1.19 16.26
CA ALA A 354 7.65 -1.46 16.41
C ALA A 354 8.46 -0.69 15.35
N ILE A 355 8.03 -0.67 14.09
CA ILE A 355 8.65 0.12 13.01
C ILE A 355 8.65 1.61 13.34
N ALA A 356 7.59 2.15 13.94
CA ALA A 356 7.56 3.54 14.37
C ALA A 356 8.60 3.82 15.48
N TYR A 357 8.75 2.91 16.43
CA TYR A 357 9.80 3.03 17.45
C TYR A 357 11.22 2.92 16.90
N THR A 358 11.47 2.14 15.83
CA THR A 358 12.80 2.13 15.17
C THR A 358 13.13 3.47 14.53
N LYS A 359 12.15 4.14 13.92
CA LYS A 359 12.34 5.49 13.35
C LYS A 359 12.68 6.52 14.41
N ASP A 360 12.14 6.37 15.62
CA ASP A 360 12.45 7.20 16.77
C ASP A 360 13.71 6.72 17.54
N LYS A 361 14.46 5.75 16.99
CA LYS A 361 15.70 5.16 17.56
C LYS A 361 15.51 4.50 18.94
N LYS A 362 14.30 4.07 19.28
CA LYS A 362 13.96 3.33 20.50
C LYS A 362 14.01 1.81 20.23
N ASN A 363 15.21 1.34 19.85
CA ASN A 363 15.41 -0.01 19.34
C ASN A 363 15.04 -1.13 20.34
N ASP A 364 15.30 -0.93 21.62
CA ASP A 364 14.99 -1.96 22.64
C ASP A 364 13.47 -2.20 22.78
N VAL A 365 12.67 -1.14 22.66
CA VAL A 365 11.20 -1.25 22.65
C VAL A 365 10.74 -1.91 21.36
N ALA A 366 11.31 -1.50 20.23
CA ALA A 366 10.98 -2.08 18.93
C ALA A 366 11.25 -3.59 18.88
N ILE A 367 12.40 -4.05 19.38
CA ILE A 367 12.75 -5.47 19.45
C ILE A 367 11.69 -6.25 20.24
N LYS A 368 11.30 -5.79 21.44
CA LYS A 368 10.26 -6.46 22.24
C LYS A 368 8.93 -6.57 21.50
N LEU A 369 8.53 -5.53 20.77
CA LEU A 369 7.30 -5.53 20.00
C LEU A 369 7.39 -6.43 18.76
N PHE A 370 8.56 -6.50 18.09
CA PHE A 370 8.76 -7.47 17.01
C PHE A 370 8.69 -8.90 17.54
N ASP A 371 9.31 -9.20 18.70
CA ASP A 371 9.22 -10.51 19.32
C ASP A 371 7.78 -10.87 19.69
N GLN A 372 7.00 -9.92 20.21
CA GLN A 372 5.57 -10.10 20.46
C GLN A 372 4.78 -10.37 19.18
N SER A 373 5.06 -9.64 18.10
CA SER A 373 4.44 -9.86 16.79
C SER A 373 4.76 -11.26 16.27
N LEU A 374 6.03 -11.68 16.32
CA LEU A 374 6.47 -13.03 15.90
C LEU A 374 5.81 -14.14 16.73
N GLN A 375 5.65 -13.94 18.03
CA GLN A 375 4.95 -14.89 18.90
C GLN A 375 3.48 -15.06 18.47
N GLY A 376 2.79 -13.96 18.13
CA GLY A 376 1.42 -14.01 17.63
C GLY A 376 1.30 -14.80 16.32
N LEU A 377 2.29 -14.71 15.44
CA LEU A 377 2.29 -15.42 14.16
C LEU A 377 2.40 -16.95 14.30
N SER A 378 2.93 -17.46 15.41
CA SER A 378 3.09 -18.90 15.61
C SER A 378 1.77 -19.68 15.62
N ALA A 379 0.64 -19.01 15.85
CA ALA A 379 -0.70 -19.57 15.85
C ALA A 379 -1.47 -19.35 14.53
N VAL A 380 -0.87 -18.64 13.56
CA VAL A 380 -1.48 -18.31 12.28
C VAL A 380 -1.06 -19.31 11.21
N ALA A 381 -1.99 -19.74 10.37
CA ALA A 381 -1.69 -20.65 9.27
C ALA A 381 -0.72 -20.02 8.25
N PRO A 382 0.16 -20.82 7.62
CA PRO A 382 1.06 -20.34 6.57
C PRO A 382 0.31 -19.63 5.44
N SER A 383 0.71 -18.38 5.16
CA SER A 383 0.15 -17.56 4.09
C SER A 383 1.19 -16.57 3.57
N MET A 384 0.93 -15.95 2.40
CA MET A 384 1.78 -14.89 1.86
C MET A 384 1.85 -13.67 2.79
N ASP A 385 0.81 -13.39 3.54
CA ASP A 385 0.80 -12.27 4.49
C ASP A 385 1.73 -12.53 5.68
N VAL A 386 1.69 -13.76 6.26
CA VAL A 386 2.62 -14.19 7.31
C VAL A 386 4.05 -14.16 6.79
N PHE A 387 4.29 -14.69 5.59
CA PHE A 387 5.59 -14.67 4.92
C PHE A 387 6.12 -13.25 4.79
N THR A 388 5.31 -12.35 4.23
CA THR A 388 5.71 -10.96 3.97
C THR A 388 6.05 -10.22 5.27
N LEU A 389 5.26 -10.42 6.32
CA LEU A 389 5.51 -9.83 7.62
C LEU A 389 6.83 -10.32 8.24
N LEU A 390 7.14 -11.61 8.13
CA LEU A 390 8.42 -12.17 8.62
C LEU A 390 9.61 -11.57 7.87
N VAL A 391 9.53 -11.45 6.54
CA VAL A 391 10.58 -10.82 5.74
C VAL A 391 10.79 -9.37 6.17
N GLU A 392 9.70 -8.62 6.38
CA GLU A 392 9.77 -7.22 6.79
C GLU A 392 10.36 -7.06 8.20
N ILE A 393 9.93 -7.87 9.18
CA ILE A 393 10.52 -7.86 10.52
C ILE A 393 12.02 -8.15 10.46
N GLY A 394 12.44 -9.11 9.64
CA GLY A 394 13.85 -9.40 9.41
C GLY A 394 14.63 -8.19 8.87
N ARG A 395 14.05 -7.45 7.90
CA ARG A 395 14.65 -6.21 7.39
C ARG A 395 14.75 -5.12 8.48
N GLN A 396 13.74 -5.00 9.32
CA GLN A 396 13.75 -4.04 10.43
C GLN A 396 14.82 -4.41 11.48
N TYR A 397 14.96 -5.68 11.84
CA TYR A 397 16.06 -6.14 12.71
C TYR A 397 17.44 -5.82 12.10
N GLN A 398 17.61 -6.02 10.80
CA GLN A 398 18.85 -5.68 10.11
C GLN A 398 19.10 -4.16 10.12
N ALA A 399 18.08 -3.34 9.92
CA ALA A 399 18.20 -1.87 9.95
C ALA A 399 18.70 -1.35 11.29
N ILE A 400 18.32 -2.01 12.39
CA ILE A 400 18.80 -1.72 13.76
C ILE A 400 20.04 -2.53 14.16
N LYS A 401 20.70 -3.21 13.21
CA LYS A 401 21.91 -4.00 13.37
C LYS A 401 21.79 -5.24 14.28
N SER A 402 20.58 -5.77 14.42
CA SER A 402 20.29 -7.04 15.11
C SER A 402 20.35 -8.21 14.13
N THR A 403 21.54 -8.49 13.59
CA THR A 403 21.75 -9.44 12.47
C THR A 403 21.28 -10.86 12.76
N ASP A 404 21.50 -11.35 13.99
CA ASP A 404 21.07 -12.71 14.39
C ASP A 404 19.55 -12.85 14.42
N LEU A 405 18.83 -11.80 14.89
CA LEU A 405 17.37 -11.77 14.89
C LEU A 405 16.82 -11.65 13.45
N ALA A 406 17.49 -10.87 12.62
CA ALA A 406 17.14 -10.76 11.20
C ALA A 406 17.24 -12.14 10.51
N ALA A 407 18.36 -12.85 10.69
CA ALA A 407 18.58 -14.18 10.12
C ALA A 407 17.50 -15.18 10.59
N LYS A 408 17.15 -15.18 11.90
CA LYS A 408 16.08 -16.02 12.42
C LYS A 408 14.72 -15.74 11.79
N ALA A 409 14.35 -14.46 11.63
CA ALA A 409 13.09 -14.08 11.00
C ALA A 409 13.04 -14.52 9.53
N TRP A 410 14.14 -14.42 8.78
CA TRP A 410 14.22 -14.88 7.40
C TRP A 410 14.22 -16.42 7.30
N ASP A 411 14.86 -17.14 8.24
CA ASP A 411 14.78 -18.60 8.30
C ASP A 411 13.33 -19.07 8.57
N GLN A 412 12.60 -18.36 9.42
CA GLN A 412 11.16 -18.60 9.63
C GLN A 412 10.35 -18.29 8.36
N SER A 413 10.67 -17.19 7.65
CA SER A 413 9.98 -16.88 6.39
C SER A 413 10.21 -17.96 5.33
N LEU A 414 11.42 -18.52 5.25
CA LEU A 414 11.72 -19.65 4.36
C LEU A 414 10.90 -20.90 4.71
N ALA A 415 10.73 -21.18 6.00
CA ALA A 415 9.87 -22.29 6.44
C ALA A 415 8.42 -22.08 6.00
N ILE A 416 7.87 -20.89 6.22
CA ILE A 416 6.52 -20.53 5.72
C ILE A 416 6.44 -20.64 4.20
N ALA A 417 7.46 -20.17 3.46
CA ALA A 417 7.48 -20.26 2.00
C ALA A 417 7.35 -21.69 1.49
N LYS A 418 7.98 -22.65 2.16
CA LYS A 418 7.88 -24.09 1.83
C LYS A 418 6.49 -24.66 2.05
N ASP A 419 5.79 -24.17 3.07
CA ASP A 419 4.47 -24.65 3.49
C ASP A 419 3.31 -23.91 2.78
N LEU A 420 3.58 -22.93 1.90
CA LEU A 420 2.54 -22.26 1.12
C LEU A 420 1.81 -23.24 0.21
N PRO A 421 0.45 -23.24 0.19
CA PRO A 421 -0.31 -24.24 -0.53
C PRO A 421 -0.18 -24.11 -2.06
N GLN A 422 -0.06 -22.89 -2.58
CA GLN A 422 0.00 -22.64 -4.02
C GLN A 422 1.43 -22.63 -4.54
N PRO A 423 1.76 -23.40 -5.61
CA PRO A 423 3.11 -23.41 -6.18
C PRO A 423 3.61 -22.03 -6.62
N ILE A 424 2.71 -21.20 -7.14
CA ILE A 424 3.05 -19.84 -7.58
C ILE A 424 3.43 -18.95 -6.40
N ASP A 425 2.73 -19.06 -5.28
CA ASP A 425 3.07 -18.31 -4.06
C ASP A 425 4.44 -18.76 -3.52
N ARG A 426 4.72 -20.08 -3.53
CA ARG A 426 6.06 -20.60 -3.18
C ARG A 426 7.15 -20.06 -4.07
N LEU A 427 6.91 -19.99 -5.39
CA LEU A 427 7.84 -19.45 -6.37
C LEU A 427 8.24 -18.01 -6.04
N PHE A 428 7.25 -17.14 -5.82
CA PHE A 428 7.51 -15.75 -5.47
C PHE A 428 8.16 -15.61 -4.08
N ALA A 429 7.73 -16.39 -3.10
CA ALA A 429 8.32 -16.39 -1.77
C ALA A 429 9.80 -16.81 -1.79
N PHE A 430 10.15 -17.87 -2.53
CA PHE A 430 11.54 -18.30 -2.69
C PHE A 430 12.41 -17.24 -3.36
N ASN A 431 11.92 -16.57 -4.41
CA ASN A 431 12.66 -15.48 -5.07
C ASN A 431 12.94 -14.34 -4.09
N ILE A 432 11.93 -13.95 -3.27
CA ILE A 432 12.09 -12.90 -2.25
C ILE A 432 13.10 -13.30 -1.19
N VAL A 433 13.03 -14.52 -0.65
CA VAL A 433 13.97 -14.98 0.38
C VAL A 433 15.38 -15.12 -0.17
N ALA A 434 15.54 -15.70 -1.37
CA ALA A 434 16.85 -15.86 -2.01
C ALA A 434 17.52 -14.50 -2.24
N SER A 435 16.78 -13.53 -2.76
CA SER A 435 17.30 -12.19 -2.98
C SER A 435 17.62 -11.49 -1.64
N THR A 436 16.79 -11.67 -0.62
CA THR A 436 17.04 -11.13 0.73
C THR A 436 18.31 -11.72 1.33
N TYR A 437 18.50 -13.03 1.29
CA TYR A 437 19.74 -13.64 1.76
C TYR A 437 20.97 -13.14 0.98
N GLY A 438 20.86 -13.00 -0.34
CA GLY A 438 21.93 -12.44 -1.17
C GLY A 438 22.28 -11.01 -0.76
N GLU A 439 21.28 -10.16 -0.58
CA GLU A 439 21.43 -8.75 -0.17
C GLU A 439 22.21 -8.61 1.15
N PHE A 440 21.95 -9.51 2.10
CA PHE A 440 22.58 -9.46 3.42
C PHE A 440 23.80 -10.39 3.58
N GLY A 441 24.32 -10.93 2.49
CA GLY A 441 25.58 -11.64 2.45
C GLY A 441 25.51 -13.12 2.87
N LEU A 442 24.31 -13.68 3.03
CA LEU A 442 24.06 -15.11 3.33
C LEU A 442 24.02 -15.94 2.04
N THR A 443 25.04 -15.74 1.18
CA THR A 443 25.06 -16.24 -0.19
C THR A 443 25.05 -17.76 -0.30
N GLU A 444 25.53 -18.47 0.71
CA GLU A 444 25.49 -19.94 0.81
C GLU A 444 24.08 -20.52 0.87
N LYS A 445 23.12 -19.73 1.37
CA LYS A 445 21.69 -20.11 1.44
C LYS A 445 20.94 -19.87 0.13
N VAL A 446 21.46 -19.07 -0.77
CA VAL A 446 20.76 -18.61 -1.98
C VAL A 446 20.59 -19.71 -3.01
N GLU A 447 21.66 -20.44 -3.34
CA GLU A 447 21.67 -21.42 -4.41
C GLU A 447 20.60 -22.52 -4.26
N PRO A 448 20.45 -23.19 -3.10
CA PRO A 448 19.41 -24.22 -2.92
C PRO A 448 18.01 -23.69 -3.16
N ILE A 449 17.71 -22.45 -2.70
CA ILE A 449 16.37 -21.84 -2.82
C ILE A 449 16.10 -21.49 -4.29
N LEU A 450 17.06 -20.95 -5.03
CA LEU A 450 16.90 -20.63 -6.44
C LEU A 450 16.70 -21.89 -7.30
N GLN A 451 17.29 -23.03 -6.93
CA GLN A 451 17.03 -24.30 -7.62
C GLN A 451 15.59 -24.79 -7.41
N GLU A 452 15.05 -24.68 -6.19
CA GLU A 452 13.63 -24.97 -5.92
C GLU A 452 12.72 -24.02 -6.71
N SER A 453 13.05 -22.73 -6.74
CA SER A 453 12.33 -21.72 -7.50
C SER A 453 12.33 -22.02 -9.01
N LEU A 454 13.46 -22.37 -9.58
CA LEU A 454 13.60 -22.76 -11.00
C LEU A 454 12.73 -23.98 -11.33
N ALA A 455 12.69 -24.99 -10.45
CA ALA A 455 11.87 -26.18 -10.66
C ALA A 455 10.38 -25.81 -10.76
N ILE A 456 9.90 -24.91 -9.93
CA ILE A 456 8.50 -24.45 -9.96
C ILE A 456 8.28 -23.57 -11.22
N ALA A 457 9.18 -22.64 -11.52
CA ALA A 457 9.05 -21.75 -12.66
C ALA A 457 8.89 -22.53 -13.98
N LYS A 458 9.67 -23.59 -14.19
CA LYS A 458 9.58 -24.46 -15.39
C LYS A 458 8.19 -25.06 -15.61
N THR A 459 7.44 -25.29 -14.55
CA THR A 459 6.11 -25.94 -14.62
C THR A 459 4.95 -24.93 -14.54
N ALA A 460 5.22 -23.65 -14.33
CA ALA A 460 4.18 -22.63 -14.27
C ALA A 460 3.45 -22.50 -15.62
N PRO A 461 2.10 -22.57 -15.65
CA PRO A 461 1.37 -22.61 -16.91
C PRO A 461 1.36 -21.28 -17.67
N ASP A 462 1.43 -20.14 -16.95
CA ASP A 462 1.39 -18.81 -17.54
C ASP A 462 2.81 -18.37 -17.99
N PRO A 463 3.02 -18.05 -19.29
CA PRO A 463 4.31 -17.58 -19.82
C PRO A 463 4.79 -16.27 -19.16
N ASN A 464 3.88 -15.38 -18.75
CA ASN A 464 4.27 -14.14 -18.09
C ASN A 464 4.79 -14.40 -16.68
N ILE A 465 4.17 -15.34 -15.94
CA ILE A 465 4.66 -15.78 -14.64
C ILE A 465 6.04 -16.42 -14.78
N ARG A 466 6.23 -17.30 -15.80
CA ARG A 466 7.56 -17.91 -16.06
C ARG A 466 8.61 -16.86 -16.37
N SER A 467 8.30 -15.94 -17.29
CA SER A 467 9.22 -14.85 -17.67
C SER A 467 9.63 -14.02 -16.47
N ARG A 468 8.64 -13.63 -15.65
CA ARG A 468 8.89 -12.88 -14.43
C ARG A 468 9.78 -13.65 -13.45
N ALA A 469 9.48 -14.91 -13.20
CA ALA A 469 10.27 -15.75 -12.31
C ALA A 469 11.72 -15.89 -12.79
N TYR A 470 11.92 -16.14 -14.08
CA TYR A 470 13.27 -16.22 -14.65
C TYR A 470 14.01 -14.88 -14.55
N SER A 471 13.33 -13.75 -14.73
CA SER A 471 13.91 -12.42 -14.56
C SER A 471 14.40 -12.19 -13.11
N ASP A 472 13.57 -12.52 -12.11
CA ASP A 472 13.91 -12.39 -10.70
C ASP A 472 15.06 -13.32 -10.30
N ILE A 473 15.03 -14.59 -10.72
CA ILE A 473 16.07 -15.59 -10.45
C ILE A 473 17.40 -15.17 -11.12
N SER A 474 17.35 -14.76 -12.39
CA SER A 474 18.52 -14.29 -13.12
C SER A 474 19.16 -13.07 -12.45
N SER A 475 18.32 -12.11 -12.02
CA SER A 475 18.78 -10.93 -11.30
C SER A 475 19.46 -11.28 -9.97
N THR A 476 18.94 -12.28 -9.24
CA THR A 476 19.54 -12.74 -7.98
C THR A 476 20.89 -13.43 -8.21
N TYR A 477 21.00 -14.29 -9.23
CA TYR A 477 22.29 -14.88 -9.61
C TYR A 477 23.32 -13.82 -10.01
N TRP A 478 22.89 -12.79 -10.76
CA TRP A 478 23.74 -11.65 -11.09
C TRP A 478 24.27 -10.96 -9.84
N ALA A 479 23.38 -10.69 -8.89
CA ALA A 479 23.70 -9.98 -7.67
C ALA A 479 24.69 -10.71 -6.75
N ILE A 480 24.63 -12.04 -6.73
CA ILE A 480 25.59 -12.87 -5.97
C ILE A 480 26.86 -13.20 -6.75
N GLY A 481 27.07 -12.58 -7.93
CA GLY A 481 28.27 -12.72 -8.75
C GLY A 481 28.30 -13.92 -9.70
N GLN A 482 27.25 -14.72 -9.78
CA GLN A 482 27.14 -15.86 -10.72
C GLN A 482 26.64 -15.38 -12.10
N ARG A 483 27.42 -14.52 -12.76
CA ARG A 483 27.00 -13.77 -13.94
C ARG A 483 26.69 -14.66 -15.15
N ASP A 484 27.43 -15.73 -15.36
CA ASP A 484 27.21 -16.65 -16.49
C ASP A 484 25.87 -17.37 -16.34
N LYS A 485 25.57 -17.85 -15.13
CA LYS A 485 24.30 -18.49 -14.83
C LYS A 485 23.12 -17.50 -14.92
N ALA A 486 23.33 -16.27 -14.50
CA ALA A 486 22.34 -15.21 -14.67
C ALA A 486 21.99 -15.00 -16.15
N LYS A 487 23.02 -14.91 -17.03
CA LYS A 487 22.82 -14.74 -18.47
C LYS A 487 22.14 -15.96 -19.11
N GLU A 488 22.54 -17.18 -18.71
CA GLU A 488 21.90 -18.42 -19.19
C GLU A 488 20.40 -18.42 -18.89
N ILE A 489 20.01 -18.11 -17.65
CA ILE A 489 18.60 -18.04 -17.26
C ILE A 489 17.87 -16.91 -17.98
N ALA A 490 18.49 -15.74 -18.16
CA ALA A 490 17.90 -14.63 -18.92
C ALA A 490 17.51 -15.03 -20.36
N GLN A 491 18.24 -15.96 -20.99
CA GLN A 491 17.90 -16.46 -22.33
C GLN A 491 16.58 -17.24 -22.35
N THR A 492 16.14 -17.82 -21.24
CA THR A 492 14.88 -18.58 -21.13
C THR A 492 13.64 -17.70 -20.98
N ILE A 493 13.81 -16.39 -20.81
CA ILE A 493 12.70 -15.44 -20.70
C ILE A 493 11.95 -15.37 -22.03
N GLU A 494 10.65 -15.69 -21.99
CA GLU A 494 9.77 -15.74 -23.16
C GLU A 494 9.25 -14.35 -23.56
N ASN A 495 9.05 -13.44 -22.59
CA ASN A 495 8.60 -12.07 -22.84
C ASN A 495 9.78 -11.24 -23.43
N PRO A 496 9.71 -10.80 -24.71
CA PRO A 496 10.83 -10.13 -25.36
C PRO A 496 11.16 -8.76 -24.76
N THR A 497 10.16 -8.06 -24.22
CA THR A 497 10.37 -6.75 -23.58
C THR A 497 11.15 -6.93 -22.28
N GLU A 498 10.73 -7.86 -21.44
CA GLU A 498 11.37 -8.15 -20.15
C GLU A 498 12.79 -8.67 -20.34
N LYS A 499 12.98 -9.59 -21.31
CA LYS A 499 14.31 -10.08 -21.69
C LYS A 499 15.23 -8.94 -22.12
N SER A 500 14.79 -8.08 -23.05
CA SER A 500 15.57 -6.95 -23.53
C SER A 500 15.93 -5.94 -22.43
N GLN A 501 15.00 -5.69 -21.48
CA GLN A 501 15.26 -4.82 -20.33
C GLN A 501 16.35 -5.40 -19.43
N LEU A 502 16.27 -6.68 -19.11
CA LEU A 502 17.23 -7.37 -18.26
C LEU A 502 18.63 -7.42 -18.91
N GLU A 503 18.71 -7.74 -20.22
CA GLU A 503 19.96 -7.74 -20.98
C GLU A 503 20.63 -6.36 -21.00
N LYS A 504 19.84 -5.28 -21.16
CA LYS A 504 20.35 -3.89 -21.07
C LYS A 504 20.89 -3.57 -19.68
N LEU A 505 20.21 -4.01 -18.63
CA LEU A 505 20.68 -3.83 -17.25
C LEU A 505 22.00 -4.57 -17.01
N PHE A 506 22.12 -5.81 -17.47
CA PHE A 506 23.35 -6.59 -17.33
C PHE A 506 24.50 -6.01 -18.16
N ALA A 507 24.22 -5.55 -19.38
CA ALA A 507 25.23 -4.88 -20.20
C ALA A 507 25.73 -3.57 -19.58
N CYS A 508 24.85 -2.82 -18.90
CA CYS A 508 25.24 -1.60 -18.21
C CYS A 508 26.03 -1.89 -16.92
N ALA A 509 25.73 -2.99 -16.24
CA ALA A 509 26.37 -3.36 -14.98
C ALA A 509 27.73 -4.04 -15.14
N GLY A 510 28.12 -4.34 -16.36
CA GLY A 510 29.43 -4.85 -16.72
C GLY A 510 29.58 -6.31 -16.77
#